data_fa99d245cf980546c8dddb3c76800287
#
_entry.id   fa99d245cf980546c8dddb3c76800287
#
_cell.length_a   1.000
_cell.length_b   1.000
_cell.length_c   1.000
_cell.angle_alpha   90.00
_cell.angle_beta   90.00
_cell.angle_gamma   90.00
#
_symmetry.space_group_name_H-M   'P 1'
#
loop_
_entity.id
_entity.type
_entity.pdbx_description
1 polymer ?
#
loop_
_entity_poly.entity_id
_entity_poly.type
_entity_poly.pdbx_seq_one_letter_code
_entity_poly.pdbx_strand_id
1 'polypeptide(L)'
;MGINCNQIHTKKKMTTEVVVQLQHASIGDSKVANHSCCKKGPGYATPLDAMAGPKESLIYVTCVYTGTGKEKPDFLGTVDVDPTSKTYSQVIHRLPMPNLGDELHHSGWNACSSCYGDSSTSRRFLVLPALVSGRIYAVDTQKDPRAPTFHKVVEPADIISKTGLAYPHTAHCLASGDIMVSCLGDKDGKAEGNGFLLLDSDFNVKGRWEKPGHSPLFGYDYWYQPRHKTMISTSWGAPAAFTQGFNLQHVSDGLYGRHLHVYSWPEGELKQTIDLGPNGLLPLEIRFLHDPTKDTGFVGCALSSNMVRFFKTADGSWSHEVAMSVKPVKVQNWILPEMPGLITDFLISLDDRFLYFVNWLHGDIRQYNIVDPTSPVLAGQVWVGGLFQKGSSVVAENDDGTTYQVDVPQVKGHRLIGGPQMIQLSLDGKRLYVTNSLFSKWDKQFYPEVVEKGSHMLQIDVNIENGGLSINPNFYVDFGAEPDGPCLAHEMRYPGGDCTSDIWI
;
A
#
# COMPACT_ATOMS: atom_id res chain seq x y z
N MET A 1 47.41 -45.62 -7.75
CA MET A 1 47.50 -45.24 -9.15
C MET A 1 46.67 -43.98 -9.28
N GLY A 2 47.14 -42.79 -9.10
CA GLY A 2 48.18 -42.04 -9.80
C GLY A 2 47.60 -41.50 -11.11
N ILE A 3 47.29 -40.23 -11.18
CA ILE A 3 48.20 -39.20 -11.71
C ILE A 3 47.59 -37.81 -11.54
N ASN A 4 48.41 -36.93 -10.97
CA ASN A 4 48.32 -35.47 -10.97
C ASN A 4 48.54 -34.87 -12.36
N CYS A 5 48.03 -33.65 -12.60
CA CYS A 5 48.80 -32.65 -13.33
C CYS A 5 48.40 -31.21 -12.98
N ASN A 6 49.38 -30.45 -12.58
CA ASN A 6 49.42 -29.05 -12.17
C ASN A 6 49.43 -28.05 -13.33
N GLN A 7 48.90 -26.87 -13.00
CA GLN A 7 49.37 -25.48 -13.26
C GLN A 7 50.00 -25.12 -14.63
N ILE A 8 49.60 -23.92 -15.11
CA ILE A 8 50.50 -22.80 -15.41
C ILE A 8 49.72 -21.46 -15.48
N HIS A 9 50.20 -20.48 -14.74
CA HIS A 9 49.90 -19.05 -14.79
C HIS A 9 50.37 -18.39 -16.08
N THR A 10 49.67 -17.40 -16.61
CA THR A 10 50.31 -16.19 -17.15
C THR A 10 49.39 -14.97 -17.08
N LYS A 11 49.88 -13.94 -16.35
CA LYS A 11 49.39 -12.57 -16.37
C LYS A 11 49.75 -11.90 -17.71
N LYS A 12 48.83 -11.10 -18.27
CA LYS A 12 49.22 -9.95 -19.10
C LYS A 12 48.26 -8.79 -18.86
N LYS A 13 48.85 -7.72 -18.35
CA LYS A 13 48.29 -6.34 -18.39
C LYS A 13 48.38 -5.83 -19.82
N MET A 14 47.39 -5.12 -20.30
CA MET A 14 47.56 -3.98 -21.21
C MET A 14 46.41 -3.00 -21.12
N THR A 15 46.79 -1.77 -21.19
CA THR A 15 46.11 -0.49 -20.97
C THR A 15 45.39 0.00 -22.25
N THR A 16 44.28 0.70 -22.05
CA THR A 16 43.77 1.96 -22.65
C THR A 16 43.81 2.14 -24.19
N GLU A 17 42.68 2.36 -24.82
CA GLU A 17 42.17 3.63 -25.32
C GLU A 17 40.86 3.46 -26.11
N VAL A 18 39.90 4.33 -25.83
CA VAL A 18 38.59 4.44 -26.50
C VAL A 18 38.72 5.42 -27.65
N VAL A 19 38.27 5.04 -28.81
CA VAL A 19 37.93 5.97 -29.93
C VAL A 19 36.46 5.84 -30.27
N VAL A 20 35.75 6.92 -30.12
CA VAL A 20 34.35 7.11 -30.53
C VAL A 20 34.31 7.26 -32.05
N GLN A 21 33.48 6.47 -32.73
CA GLN A 21 33.04 6.78 -34.08
C GLN A 21 31.51 6.73 -34.16
N LEU A 22 30.93 7.91 -34.34
CA LEU A 22 29.58 8.11 -34.83
C LEU A 22 29.50 7.81 -36.30
N GLN A 23 28.64 6.92 -36.72
CA GLN A 23 28.16 6.85 -38.11
C GLN A 23 26.64 6.81 -38.14
N HIS A 24 26.07 7.80 -38.82
CA HIS A 24 24.68 7.86 -39.27
C HIS A 24 24.36 6.70 -40.20
N ALA A 25 23.24 6.03 -39.98
CA ALA A 25 22.57 5.23 -40.97
C ALA A 25 21.06 5.40 -40.94
N SER A 26 20.53 5.56 -42.09
CA SER A 26 19.23 5.99 -42.56
C SER A 26 18.03 5.14 -42.12
N ILE A 27 16.88 5.82 -42.11
CA ILE A 27 15.50 5.36 -42.01
C ILE A 27 15.22 4.20 -42.97
N GLY A 28 14.70 3.11 -42.45
CA GLY A 28 14.16 1.99 -43.21
C GLY A 28 13.14 1.19 -42.40
N ASP A 29 11.94 1.21 -42.87
CA ASP A 29 10.76 0.37 -42.62
C ASP A 29 10.59 -0.40 -41.31
N SER A 30 9.53 -0.03 -40.60
CA SER A 30 8.95 -0.71 -39.42
C SER A 30 8.47 -2.13 -39.79
N LYS A 31 9.28 -3.14 -39.49
CA LYS A 31 8.77 -4.49 -39.24
C LYS A 31 8.42 -4.58 -37.75
N VAL A 32 7.12 -4.72 -37.47
CA VAL A 32 6.61 -5.13 -36.18
C VAL A 32 7.32 -6.44 -35.80
N ALA A 33 8.31 -6.35 -34.94
CA ALA A 33 8.95 -7.51 -34.34
C ALA A 33 7.95 -8.13 -33.35
N ASN A 34 7.37 -9.26 -33.72
CA ASN A 34 6.77 -10.20 -32.78
C ASN A 34 7.84 -10.62 -31.76
N HIS A 35 7.97 -9.91 -30.68
CA HIS A 35 8.71 -10.37 -29.51
C HIS A 35 7.96 -11.58 -28.93
N SER A 36 8.37 -12.78 -29.33
CA SER A 36 8.16 -13.99 -28.54
C SER A 36 8.77 -13.73 -27.18
N CYS A 37 7.91 -13.32 -26.20
CA CYS A 37 8.27 -13.07 -24.84
C CYS A 37 8.68 -14.40 -24.20
N CYS A 38 9.98 -14.66 -24.08
CA CYS A 38 10.47 -15.64 -23.11
C CYS A 38 9.98 -15.16 -21.76
N LYS A 39 9.03 -15.89 -21.14
CA LYS A 39 8.51 -15.57 -19.81
C LYS A 39 9.68 -15.58 -18.82
N LYS A 40 10.11 -14.39 -18.37
CA LYS A 40 11.21 -14.22 -17.42
C LYS A 40 10.73 -14.21 -15.96
N GLY A 41 9.55 -14.77 -15.68
CA GLY A 41 8.92 -14.70 -14.37
C GLY A 41 8.09 -13.40 -14.18
N PRO A 42 7.54 -13.15 -12.97
CA PRO A 42 6.71 -11.99 -12.68
C PRO A 42 7.54 -10.71 -12.51
N GLY A 43 6.91 -9.56 -12.77
CA GLY A 43 7.51 -8.26 -12.55
C GLY A 43 8.66 -7.90 -13.49
N TYR A 44 9.62 -7.16 -12.96
CA TYR A 44 10.73 -6.57 -13.70
C TYR A 44 12.06 -6.83 -12.99
N ALA A 45 13.18 -6.72 -13.73
CA ALA A 45 14.51 -6.92 -13.16
C ALA A 45 14.91 -5.81 -12.18
N THR A 46 14.48 -4.58 -12.45
CA THR A 46 14.78 -3.40 -11.63
C THR A 46 13.56 -2.48 -11.53
N PRO A 47 13.49 -1.61 -10.51
CA PRO A 47 12.44 -0.61 -10.42
C PRO A 47 12.38 0.32 -11.66
N LEU A 48 13.52 0.68 -12.22
CA LEU A 48 13.59 1.53 -13.42
C LEU A 48 13.08 0.82 -14.67
N ASP A 49 13.29 -0.50 -14.79
CA ASP A 49 12.68 -1.29 -15.88
C ASP A 49 11.16 -1.32 -15.74
N ALA A 50 10.63 -1.34 -14.50
CA ALA A 50 9.20 -1.28 -14.26
C ALA A 50 8.61 0.08 -14.69
N MET A 51 9.31 1.19 -14.48
CA MET A 51 8.87 2.51 -14.94
C MET A 51 8.75 2.62 -16.47
N ALA A 52 9.49 1.81 -17.21
CA ALA A 52 9.38 1.70 -18.67
C ALA A 52 8.28 0.68 -19.11
N GLY A 53 7.58 0.09 -18.17
CA GLY A 53 6.50 -0.86 -18.42
C GLY A 53 5.27 -0.24 -19.09
N PRO A 54 4.30 -1.07 -19.49
CA PRO A 54 3.08 -0.59 -20.15
C PRO A 54 2.26 0.30 -19.21
N LYS A 55 1.58 1.28 -19.80
CA LYS A 55 0.60 2.08 -19.09
C LYS A 55 -0.54 1.18 -18.60
N GLU A 56 -1.01 1.41 -17.39
CA GLU A 56 -2.17 0.73 -16.83
C GLU A 56 -3.43 1.00 -17.65
N SER A 57 -4.25 -0.01 -17.82
CA SER A 57 -5.56 0.08 -18.49
C SER A 57 -6.72 -0.34 -17.57
N LEU A 58 -6.40 -1.06 -16.49
CA LEU A 58 -7.37 -1.56 -15.51
C LEU A 58 -6.84 -1.34 -14.09
N ILE A 59 -7.76 -1.17 -13.15
CA ILE A 59 -7.49 -1.19 -11.71
C ILE A 59 -8.50 -2.12 -11.04
N TYR A 60 -8.03 -2.99 -10.15
CA TYR A 60 -8.87 -3.71 -9.20
C TYR A 60 -9.04 -2.88 -7.94
N VAL A 61 -10.27 -2.84 -7.42
CA VAL A 61 -10.62 -2.07 -6.22
C VAL A 61 -11.39 -2.98 -5.26
N THR A 62 -10.99 -3.02 -4.00
CA THR A 62 -11.80 -3.67 -2.95
C THR A 62 -13.00 -2.78 -2.63
N CYS A 63 -14.20 -3.31 -2.86
CA CYS A 63 -15.46 -2.62 -2.68
C CYS A 63 -16.24 -3.26 -1.53
N VAL A 64 -16.69 -2.44 -0.57
CA VAL A 64 -17.18 -2.90 0.72
C VAL A 64 -18.64 -2.49 0.92
N TYR A 65 -19.49 -3.47 1.17
CA TYR A 65 -20.87 -3.28 1.66
C TYR A 65 -20.97 -3.51 3.19
N THR A 66 -20.01 -4.23 3.75
CA THR A 66 -19.92 -4.48 5.20
C THR A 66 -19.92 -3.16 5.97
N GLY A 67 -20.74 -3.05 7.00
CA GLY A 67 -20.87 -1.83 7.80
C GLY A 67 -21.75 -0.72 7.20
N THR A 68 -22.14 -0.79 5.93
CA THR A 68 -23.01 0.22 5.25
C THR A 68 -24.49 0.03 5.54
N GLY A 69 -24.88 -1.09 6.15
CA GLY A 69 -26.29 -1.46 6.33
C GLY A 69 -26.90 -2.20 5.13
N LYS A 70 -26.12 -2.52 4.12
CA LYS A 70 -26.52 -3.38 2.99
C LYS A 70 -26.23 -4.84 3.30
N GLU A 71 -27.22 -5.71 3.09
CA GLU A 71 -27.06 -7.17 3.19
C GLU A 71 -26.56 -7.75 1.86
N LYS A 72 -25.37 -7.32 1.46
CA LYS A 72 -24.67 -7.73 0.24
C LYS A 72 -23.24 -8.14 0.55
N PRO A 73 -22.68 -9.11 -0.18
CA PRO A 73 -21.26 -9.43 -0.05
C PRO A 73 -20.40 -8.30 -0.59
N ASP A 74 -19.24 -8.10 0.01
CA ASP A 74 -18.20 -7.27 -0.55
C ASP A 74 -17.75 -7.84 -1.91
N PHE A 75 -17.17 -7.02 -2.76
CA PHE A 75 -16.77 -7.47 -4.10
C PHE A 75 -15.43 -6.86 -4.54
N LEU A 76 -14.76 -7.52 -5.47
CA LEU A 76 -13.64 -6.95 -6.20
C LEU A 76 -14.17 -6.28 -7.47
N GLY A 77 -14.07 -4.95 -7.54
CA GLY A 77 -14.41 -4.16 -8.71
C GLY A 77 -13.26 -4.13 -9.72
N THR A 78 -13.54 -4.24 -11.02
CA THR A 78 -12.57 -3.93 -12.09
C THR A 78 -12.96 -2.60 -12.71
N VAL A 79 -12.07 -1.62 -12.65
CA VAL A 79 -12.27 -0.28 -13.22
C VAL A 79 -11.44 -0.12 -14.49
N ASP A 80 -12.07 0.40 -15.54
CA ASP A 80 -11.39 0.75 -16.78
C ASP A 80 -10.75 2.15 -16.65
N VAL A 81 -9.42 2.20 -16.74
CA VAL A 81 -8.63 3.44 -16.62
C VAL A 81 -7.92 3.82 -17.93
N ASP A 82 -8.22 3.13 -19.05
CA ASP A 82 -7.73 3.50 -20.36
C ASP A 82 -8.51 4.71 -20.91
N PRO A 83 -7.89 5.89 -21.06
CA PRO A 83 -8.59 7.09 -21.52
C PRO A 83 -9.10 6.99 -22.96
N THR A 84 -8.69 5.97 -23.73
CA THR A 84 -9.16 5.72 -25.08
C THR A 84 -10.37 4.79 -25.13
N SER A 85 -10.68 4.14 -24.00
CA SER A 85 -11.80 3.20 -23.89
C SER A 85 -13.15 3.91 -23.79
N LYS A 86 -14.20 3.26 -24.34
CA LYS A 86 -15.59 3.75 -24.19
C LYS A 86 -16.11 3.62 -22.75
N THR A 87 -15.48 2.75 -21.95
CA THR A 87 -15.82 2.50 -20.54
C THR A 87 -14.85 3.18 -19.58
N TYR A 88 -14.06 4.15 -20.06
CA TYR A 88 -13.15 4.92 -19.23
C TYR A 88 -13.82 5.49 -17.99
N SER A 89 -13.21 5.34 -16.82
CA SER A 89 -13.72 5.82 -15.54
C SER A 89 -15.02 5.10 -15.09
N GLN A 90 -15.18 3.80 -15.44
CA GLN A 90 -16.36 2.99 -15.07
C GLN A 90 -15.93 1.67 -14.44
N VAL A 91 -16.74 1.15 -13.52
CA VAL A 91 -16.65 -0.22 -13.02
C VAL A 91 -17.24 -1.16 -14.09
N ILE A 92 -16.39 -1.97 -14.70
CA ILE A 92 -16.74 -2.85 -15.83
C ILE A 92 -17.03 -4.29 -15.43
N HIS A 93 -16.55 -4.70 -14.26
CA HIS A 93 -16.80 -6.03 -13.71
C HIS A 93 -16.87 -5.97 -12.19
N ARG A 94 -17.69 -6.83 -11.59
CA ARG A 94 -17.88 -6.99 -10.16
C ARG A 94 -17.81 -8.46 -9.82
N LEU A 95 -16.80 -8.84 -9.04
CA LEU A 95 -16.67 -10.20 -8.52
C LEU A 95 -17.14 -10.22 -7.06
N PRO A 96 -18.38 -10.59 -6.75
CA PRO A 96 -18.85 -10.68 -5.37
C PRO A 96 -18.14 -11.82 -4.65
N MET A 97 -17.77 -11.58 -3.37
CA MET A 97 -17.27 -12.64 -2.51
C MET A 97 -18.39 -13.61 -2.13
N PRO A 98 -18.09 -14.87 -1.83
CA PRO A 98 -19.11 -15.87 -1.51
C PRO A 98 -19.87 -15.60 -0.19
N ASN A 99 -19.32 -14.78 0.70
CA ASN A 99 -19.80 -14.59 2.07
C ASN A 99 -20.21 -13.14 2.35
N LEU A 100 -20.97 -12.94 3.43
CA LEU A 100 -21.35 -11.64 3.95
C LEU A 100 -20.46 -11.25 5.14
N GLY A 101 -20.33 -9.94 5.40
CA GLY A 101 -19.70 -9.41 6.61
C GLY A 101 -18.18 -9.52 6.61
N ASP A 102 -17.56 -9.42 5.47
CA ASP A 102 -16.12 -9.63 5.29
C ASP A 102 -15.28 -8.42 5.67
N GLU A 103 -15.65 -7.21 5.22
CA GLU A 103 -14.79 -6.02 5.21
C GLU A 103 -13.49 -6.31 4.45
N LEU A 104 -13.60 -6.44 3.10
CA LEU A 104 -12.42 -6.51 2.22
C LEU A 104 -11.56 -5.27 2.45
N HIS A 105 -10.28 -5.47 2.72
CA HIS A 105 -9.41 -4.38 3.14
C HIS A 105 -8.18 -4.29 2.24
N HIS A 106 -7.04 -4.78 2.68
CA HIS A 106 -5.83 -4.80 1.87
C HIS A 106 -5.85 -5.93 0.83
N SER A 107 -4.90 -5.88 -0.10
CA SER A 107 -4.68 -6.89 -1.11
C SER A 107 -3.19 -7.05 -1.42
N GLY A 108 -2.80 -8.21 -1.95
CA GLY A 108 -1.42 -8.47 -2.34
C GLY A 108 -1.33 -9.51 -3.44
N TRP A 109 -0.25 -9.49 -4.21
CA TRP A 109 -0.04 -10.48 -5.25
C TRP A 109 0.67 -11.72 -4.72
N ASN A 110 0.31 -12.89 -5.27
CA ASN A 110 0.99 -14.15 -4.96
C ASN A 110 2.45 -14.21 -5.42
N ALA A 111 2.88 -13.30 -6.27
CA ALA A 111 4.25 -13.18 -6.75
C ALA A 111 4.56 -11.74 -7.13
N CYS A 112 5.79 -11.29 -6.94
CA CYS A 112 6.25 -9.95 -7.23
C CYS A 112 7.63 -9.95 -7.92
N SER A 113 8.23 -8.81 -8.13
CA SER A 113 9.53 -8.67 -8.81
C SER A 113 10.68 -9.40 -8.10
N SER A 114 10.56 -9.77 -6.82
CA SER A 114 11.53 -10.65 -6.15
C SER A 114 11.65 -12.03 -6.79
N CYS A 115 10.63 -12.46 -7.56
CA CYS A 115 10.64 -13.72 -8.34
C CYS A 115 11.01 -13.51 -9.80
N TYR A 116 11.52 -12.34 -10.19
CA TYR A 116 11.99 -12.11 -11.57
C TYR A 116 13.11 -13.07 -11.92
N GLY A 117 13.01 -13.68 -13.10
CA GLY A 117 13.94 -14.73 -13.57
C GLY A 117 13.44 -16.15 -13.32
N ASP A 118 12.46 -16.36 -12.45
CA ASP A 118 11.81 -17.66 -12.28
C ASP A 118 10.59 -17.79 -13.21
N SER A 119 10.80 -18.51 -14.33
CA SER A 119 9.75 -18.74 -15.33
C SER A 119 8.64 -19.70 -14.87
N SER A 120 8.81 -20.39 -13.77
CA SER A 120 7.78 -21.27 -13.18
C SER A 120 6.74 -20.49 -12.37
N THR A 121 7.08 -19.27 -11.95
CA THR A 121 6.24 -18.40 -11.14
C THR A 121 5.51 -17.38 -12.00
N SER A 122 4.26 -17.08 -11.68
CA SER A 122 3.46 -16.06 -12.36
C SER A 122 2.67 -15.22 -11.35
N ARG A 123 2.50 -13.94 -11.63
CA ARG A 123 1.62 -13.03 -10.90
C ARG A 123 0.17 -13.29 -11.36
N ARG A 124 -0.46 -14.30 -10.79
CA ARG A 124 -1.77 -14.80 -11.20
C ARG A 124 -2.86 -14.50 -10.20
N PHE A 125 -2.56 -14.67 -8.93
CA PHE A 125 -3.58 -14.58 -7.88
C PHE A 125 -3.45 -13.28 -7.10
N LEU A 126 -4.58 -12.57 -7.01
CA LEU A 126 -4.74 -11.46 -6.07
C LEU A 126 -5.30 -12.03 -4.76
N VAL A 127 -4.60 -11.77 -3.67
CA VAL A 127 -4.94 -12.23 -2.32
C VAL A 127 -5.66 -11.10 -1.60
N LEU A 128 -6.86 -11.37 -1.08
CA LEU A 128 -7.72 -10.38 -0.46
C LEU A 128 -8.01 -10.79 0.99
N PRO A 129 -7.24 -10.31 1.97
CA PRO A 129 -7.61 -10.43 3.37
C PRO A 129 -8.89 -9.65 3.68
N ALA A 130 -9.81 -10.28 4.41
CA ALA A 130 -11.04 -9.69 4.91
C ALA A 130 -10.89 -9.44 6.41
N LEU A 131 -10.75 -8.18 6.79
CA LEU A 131 -10.29 -7.77 8.13
C LEU A 131 -11.23 -8.21 9.25
N VAL A 132 -12.55 -8.10 9.04
CA VAL A 132 -13.54 -8.37 10.10
C VAL A 132 -13.90 -9.85 10.18
N SER A 133 -14.13 -10.50 9.04
CA SER A 133 -14.50 -11.94 9.04
C SER A 133 -13.31 -12.86 9.30
N GLY A 134 -12.10 -12.41 9.04
CA GLY A 134 -10.89 -13.22 9.13
C GLY A 134 -10.66 -14.16 7.94
N ARG A 135 -11.50 -14.09 6.88
CA ARG A 135 -11.29 -14.87 5.65
C ARG A 135 -10.18 -14.26 4.81
N ILE A 136 -9.55 -15.11 4.01
CA ILE A 136 -8.60 -14.67 2.98
C ILE A 136 -9.07 -15.28 1.66
N TYR A 137 -9.32 -14.44 0.67
CA TYR A 137 -9.74 -14.86 -0.65
C TYR A 137 -8.57 -14.83 -1.63
N ALA A 138 -8.53 -15.80 -2.53
CA ALA A 138 -7.64 -15.80 -3.69
C ALA A 138 -8.49 -15.65 -4.96
N VAL A 139 -8.13 -14.68 -5.78
CA VAL A 139 -8.83 -14.35 -7.03
C VAL A 139 -7.89 -14.60 -8.21
N ASP A 140 -8.33 -15.39 -9.20
CA ASP A 140 -7.60 -15.67 -10.43
C ASP A 140 -7.82 -14.54 -11.44
N THR A 141 -6.75 -13.84 -11.76
CA THR A 141 -6.75 -12.72 -12.70
C THR A 141 -6.14 -13.06 -14.06
N GLN A 142 -5.59 -14.27 -14.23
CA GLN A 142 -4.79 -14.63 -15.42
C GLN A 142 -5.65 -14.92 -16.63
N LYS A 143 -6.81 -15.56 -16.44
CA LYS A 143 -7.66 -16.00 -17.54
C LYS A 143 -8.27 -14.82 -18.30
N ASP A 144 -8.81 -13.88 -17.57
CA ASP A 144 -9.36 -12.63 -18.08
C ASP A 144 -9.15 -11.51 -17.05
N PRO A 145 -8.16 -10.62 -17.26
CA PRO A 145 -7.92 -9.51 -16.35
C PRO A 145 -9.09 -8.51 -16.25
N ARG A 146 -9.97 -8.47 -17.26
CA ARG A 146 -11.17 -7.61 -17.22
C ARG A 146 -12.29 -8.19 -16.39
N ALA A 147 -12.31 -9.51 -16.21
CA ALA A 147 -13.31 -10.26 -15.47
C ALA A 147 -12.65 -11.37 -14.62
N PRO A 148 -11.90 -11.00 -13.56
CA PRO A 148 -11.26 -11.97 -12.67
C PRO A 148 -12.31 -12.87 -12.02
N THR A 149 -11.87 -14.08 -11.60
CA THR A 149 -12.78 -15.10 -11.07
C THR A 149 -12.33 -15.56 -9.69
N PHE A 150 -13.28 -15.94 -8.85
CA PHE A 150 -13.01 -16.55 -7.57
C PHE A 150 -12.21 -17.85 -7.75
N HIS A 151 -11.19 -18.04 -6.93
CA HIS A 151 -10.36 -19.25 -6.92
C HIS A 151 -10.51 -20.04 -5.64
N LYS A 152 -10.22 -19.43 -4.47
CA LYS A 152 -10.23 -20.13 -3.18
C LYS A 152 -10.54 -19.17 -2.03
N VAL A 153 -11.05 -19.73 -0.94
CA VAL A 153 -11.16 -19.07 0.36
C VAL A 153 -10.35 -19.86 1.40
N VAL A 154 -9.64 -19.14 2.26
CA VAL A 154 -9.05 -19.67 3.50
C VAL A 154 -9.97 -19.25 4.63
N GLU A 155 -10.58 -20.22 5.28
CA GLU A 155 -11.57 -19.96 6.33
C GLU A 155 -10.89 -19.59 7.67
N PRO A 156 -11.45 -18.68 8.45
CA PRO A 156 -10.88 -18.26 9.73
C PRO A 156 -10.76 -19.40 10.73
N ALA A 157 -11.65 -20.39 10.68
CA ALA A 157 -11.56 -21.56 11.55
C ALA A 157 -10.28 -22.38 11.32
N ASP A 158 -9.82 -22.47 10.06
CA ASP A 158 -8.56 -23.15 9.72
C ASP A 158 -7.34 -22.34 10.19
N ILE A 159 -7.37 -21.03 10.00
CA ILE A 159 -6.33 -20.11 10.47
C ILE A 159 -6.21 -20.19 12.00
N ILE A 160 -7.31 -19.97 12.70
CA ILE A 160 -7.34 -19.95 14.18
C ILE A 160 -6.90 -21.28 14.77
N SER A 161 -7.42 -22.41 14.23
CA SER A 161 -7.11 -23.74 14.80
C SER A 161 -5.64 -24.12 14.67
N LYS A 162 -4.97 -23.67 13.61
CA LYS A 162 -3.56 -24.00 13.35
C LYS A 162 -2.57 -22.99 13.93
N THR A 163 -2.97 -21.73 14.10
CA THR A 163 -2.04 -20.65 14.42
C THR A 163 -2.45 -19.76 15.58
N GLY A 164 -3.73 -19.74 15.95
CA GLY A 164 -4.31 -18.79 16.91
C GLY A 164 -4.48 -17.37 16.35
N LEU A 165 -4.10 -17.11 15.08
CA LEU A 165 -4.15 -15.79 14.44
C LEU A 165 -5.55 -15.45 13.95
N ALA A 166 -5.87 -14.16 13.95
CA ALA A 166 -7.09 -13.57 13.40
C ALA A 166 -6.83 -12.15 12.87
N TYR A 167 -7.82 -11.54 12.23
CA TYR A 167 -7.75 -10.20 11.64
C TYR A 167 -6.61 -10.06 10.61
N PRO A 168 -6.63 -10.83 9.51
CA PRO A 168 -5.62 -10.76 8.47
C PRO A 168 -5.66 -9.39 7.77
N HIS A 169 -4.48 -8.86 7.44
CA HIS A 169 -4.35 -7.50 6.93
C HIS A 169 -3.46 -7.42 5.66
N THR A 170 -2.16 -7.24 5.80
CA THR A 170 -1.24 -7.07 4.67
C THR A 170 -0.70 -8.40 4.18
N ALA A 171 -0.69 -8.63 2.86
CA ALA A 171 -0.17 -9.84 2.23
C ALA A 171 1.03 -9.53 1.32
N HIS A 172 2.13 -10.25 1.50
CA HIS A 172 3.29 -10.27 0.61
C HIS A 172 3.65 -11.68 0.18
N CYS A 173 4.08 -11.82 -1.08
CA CYS A 173 4.67 -13.06 -1.59
C CYS A 173 6.09 -13.25 -1.03
N LEU A 174 6.50 -14.50 -0.91
CA LEU A 174 7.85 -14.91 -0.55
C LEU A 174 8.54 -15.61 -1.73
N ALA A 175 9.86 -15.55 -1.77
CA ALA A 175 10.65 -16.23 -2.80
C ALA A 175 10.49 -17.77 -2.78
N SER A 176 10.00 -18.33 -1.68
CA SER A 176 9.64 -19.75 -1.56
C SER A 176 8.37 -20.14 -2.33
N GLY A 177 7.60 -19.15 -2.84
CA GLY A 177 6.25 -19.35 -3.38
C GLY A 177 5.15 -19.31 -2.33
N ASP A 178 5.51 -19.20 -1.04
CA ASP A 178 4.56 -18.98 0.05
C ASP A 178 4.03 -17.54 0.05
N ILE A 179 2.95 -17.31 0.78
CA ILE A 179 2.38 -15.98 1.00
C ILE A 179 2.38 -15.73 2.50
N MET A 180 2.93 -14.60 2.91
CA MET A 180 2.89 -14.15 4.30
C MET A 180 1.81 -13.08 4.47
N VAL A 181 1.01 -13.23 5.54
CA VAL A 181 -0.07 -12.28 5.85
C VAL A 181 0.07 -11.83 7.30
N SER A 182 0.14 -10.50 7.53
CA SER A 182 0.07 -9.99 8.90
C SER A 182 -1.33 -10.21 9.47
N CYS A 183 -1.39 -10.60 10.74
CA CYS A 183 -2.64 -10.80 11.46
C CYS A 183 -2.60 -9.98 12.74
N LEU A 184 -3.62 -9.15 12.98
CA LEU A 184 -3.56 -8.07 13.95
C LEU A 184 -3.89 -8.49 15.39
N GLY A 185 -4.36 -9.72 15.58
CA GLY A 185 -4.69 -10.22 16.91
C GLY A 185 -5.12 -11.67 16.90
N ASP A 186 -5.70 -12.11 18.04
CA ASP A 186 -6.36 -13.39 18.19
C ASP A 186 -7.88 -13.30 17.91
N LYS A 187 -8.56 -14.44 18.00
CA LYS A 187 -10.03 -14.53 17.79
C LYS A 187 -10.86 -13.66 18.76
N ASP A 188 -10.30 -13.28 19.91
CA ASP A 188 -10.95 -12.48 20.94
C ASP A 188 -10.61 -10.98 20.79
N GLY A 189 -9.86 -10.63 19.73
CA GLY A 189 -9.46 -9.26 19.42
C GLY A 189 -8.31 -8.73 20.29
N LYS A 190 -7.58 -9.60 20.97
CA LYS A 190 -6.39 -9.21 21.75
C LYS A 190 -5.18 -9.08 20.86
N ALA A 191 -4.45 -7.99 21.02
CA ALA A 191 -3.25 -7.72 20.24
C ALA A 191 -2.12 -8.71 20.53
N GLU A 192 -2.01 -9.24 21.75
CA GLU A 192 -0.96 -10.20 22.13
C GLU A 192 -0.99 -11.49 21.30
N GLY A 193 -2.13 -11.79 20.66
CA GLY A 193 -2.27 -12.93 19.75
C GLY A 193 -1.84 -12.68 18.32
N ASN A 194 -1.36 -11.47 17.97
CA ASN A 194 -0.96 -11.10 16.62
C ASN A 194 0.29 -11.84 16.13
N GLY A 195 0.59 -11.73 14.84
CA GLY A 195 1.77 -12.32 14.21
C GLY A 195 1.63 -12.42 12.68
N PHE A 196 2.36 -13.36 12.08
CA PHE A 196 2.44 -13.48 10.63
C PHE A 196 2.04 -14.90 10.20
N LEU A 197 0.95 -14.99 9.46
CA LEU A 197 0.43 -16.23 8.87
C LEU A 197 1.24 -16.59 7.63
N LEU A 198 1.59 -17.87 7.48
CA LEU A 198 2.10 -18.43 6.24
C LEU A 198 1.04 -19.30 5.55
N LEU A 199 0.82 -19.02 4.27
CA LEU A 199 0.08 -19.84 3.33
C LEU A 199 1.05 -20.42 2.30
N ASP A 200 0.82 -21.67 1.87
CA ASP A 200 1.54 -22.22 0.72
C ASP A 200 1.01 -21.66 -0.61
N SER A 201 1.62 -22.06 -1.72
CA SER A 201 1.22 -21.64 -3.07
C SER A 201 -0.20 -22.06 -3.48
N ASP A 202 -0.77 -23.04 -2.78
CA ASP A 202 -2.16 -23.53 -2.93
C ASP A 202 -3.10 -22.90 -1.90
N PHE A 203 -2.65 -21.87 -1.17
CA PHE A 203 -3.38 -21.18 -0.10
C PHE A 203 -3.80 -22.07 1.05
N ASN A 204 -3.02 -23.09 1.42
CA ASN A 204 -3.23 -23.85 2.65
C ASN A 204 -2.44 -23.22 3.80
N VAL A 205 -3.02 -23.22 4.99
CA VAL A 205 -2.36 -22.69 6.19
C VAL A 205 -1.19 -23.61 6.58
N LYS A 206 0.02 -23.06 6.55
CA LYS A 206 1.27 -23.73 6.98
C LYS A 206 1.56 -23.53 8.46
N GLY A 207 1.33 -22.33 8.99
CA GLY A 207 1.66 -21.96 10.36
C GLY A 207 1.97 -20.48 10.52
N ARG A 208 2.73 -20.14 11.56
CA ARG A 208 3.26 -18.79 11.81
C ARG A 208 4.67 -18.67 11.23
N TRP A 209 5.02 -17.47 10.76
CA TRP A 209 6.35 -17.20 10.25
C TRP A 209 7.35 -16.89 11.36
N GLU A 210 6.95 -16.07 12.33
CA GLU A 210 7.82 -15.69 13.44
C GLU A 210 8.06 -16.89 14.37
N LYS A 211 9.25 -16.93 14.99
CA LYS A 211 9.58 -17.94 15.99
C LYS A 211 8.68 -17.84 17.22
N PRO A 212 8.43 -18.93 17.93
CA PRO A 212 7.68 -18.91 19.19
C PRO A 212 8.27 -17.91 20.19
N GLY A 213 7.41 -17.04 20.75
CA GLY A 213 7.82 -15.98 21.68
C GLY A 213 8.34 -14.70 21.03
N HIS A 214 8.28 -14.62 19.70
CA HIS A 214 8.76 -13.45 18.94
C HIS A 214 7.61 -12.68 18.25
N SER A 215 6.38 -12.80 18.74
CA SER A 215 5.25 -11.98 18.25
C SER A 215 5.51 -10.50 18.52
N PRO A 216 5.10 -9.58 17.64
CA PRO A 216 5.20 -8.14 17.89
C PRO A 216 4.21 -7.70 18.99
N LEU A 217 4.39 -6.48 19.54
CA LEU A 217 3.47 -5.91 20.54
C LEU A 217 2.09 -5.64 19.94
N PHE A 218 2.05 -5.11 18.71
CA PHE A 218 0.87 -4.91 17.87
C PHE A 218 1.22 -5.23 16.43
N GLY A 219 0.25 -5.50 15.59
CA GLY A 219 0.42 -5.73 14.17
C GLY A 219 -0.25 -4.65 13.32
N TYR A 220 0.24 -4.48 12.08
CA TYR A 220 -0.42 -3.79 10.98
C TYR A 220 0.25 -4.20 9.66
N ASP A 221 1.21 -3.42 9.17
CA ASP A 221 1.96 -3.64 7.95
C ASP A 221 3.36 -4.19 8.24
N TYR A 222 4.03 -4.68 7.22
CA TYR A 222 5.42 -5.11 7.30
C TYR A 222 6.06 -5.06 5.92
N TRP A 223 7.38 -4.82 5.92
CA TRP A 223 8.18 -4.88 4.71
C TRP A 223 9.49 -5.61 4.98
N TYR A 224 9.91 -6.48 4.06
CA TYR A 224 11.18 -7.17 4.20
C TYR A 224 12.15 -6.80 3.09
N GLN A 225 13.46 -6.71 3.43
CA GLN A 225 14.53 -6.48 2.48
C GLN A 225 15.58 -7.58 2.63
N PRO A 226 15.64 -8.55 1.69
CA PRO A 226 16.54 -9.70 1.78
C PRO A 226 18.01 -9.34 1.80
N ARG A 227 18.44 -8.29 1.07
CA ARG A 227 19.84 -7.84 1.07
C ARG A 227 20.29 -7.37 2.45
N HIS A 228 19.42 -6.79 3.23
CA HIS A 228 19.70 -6.38 4.60
C HIS A 228 19.37 -7.45 5.63
N LYS A 229 18.90 -8.63 5.20
CA LYS A 229 18.44 -9.74 6.06
C LYS A 229 17.49 -9.26 7.16
N THR A 230 16.55 -8.39 6.78
CA THR A 230 15.70 -7.69 7.72
C THR A 230 14.25 -7.66 7.23
N MET A 231 13.32 -7.85 8.17
CA MET A 231 11.91 -7.49 8.04
C MET A 231 11.57 -6.53 9.17
N ILE A 232 10.78 -5.50 8.88
CA ILE A 232 10.28 -4.54 9.88
C ILE A 232 8.76 -4.50 9.79
N SER A 233 8.09 -4.60 10.95
CA SER A 233 6.64 -4.46 11.06
C SER A 233 6.25 -3.27 11.91
N THR A 234 5.01 -2.80 11.71
CA THR A 234 4.42 -1.65 12.39
C THR A 234 3.35 -2.06 13.39
N SER A 235 2.83 -1.10 14.15
CA SER A 235 1.97 -1.32 15.30
C SER A 235 0.75 -0.41 15.24
N TRP A 236 -0.41 -0.93 14.77
CA TRP A 236 -1.64 -0.15 14.82
C TRP A 236 -2.27 -0.20 16.22
N GLY A 237 -3.03 -1.25 16.50
CA GLY A 237 -3.76 -1.35 17.76
C GLY A 237 -4.45 -2.70 17.93
N ALA A 238 -5.05 -2.89 19.10
CA ALA A 238 -5.83 -4.08 19.40
C ALA A 238 -7.13 -4.12 18.55
N PRO A 239 -7.46 -5.25 17.90
CA PRO A 239 -8.70 -5.38 17.14
C PRO A 239 -9.96 -5.05 17.96
N ALA A 240 -9.99 -5.43 19.24
CA ALA A 240 -11.09 -5.09 20.15
C ALA A 240 -11.31 -3.59 20.31
N ALA A 241 -10.28 -2.76 20.06
CA ALA A 241 -10.40 -1.30 20.10
C ALA A 241 -10.83 -0.73 18.74
N PHE A 242 -10.06 -0.96 17.66
CA PHE A 242 -10.32 -0.28 16.40
C PHE A 242 -11.60 -0.76 15.68
N THR A 243 -12.06 -2.00 15.89
CA THR A 243 -13.31 -2.50 15.30
C THR A 243 -14.58 -1.84 15.88
N GLN A 244 -14.46 -1.13 17.01
CA GLN A 244 -15.56 -0.36 17.61
C GLN A 244 -15.63 1.10 17.08
N GLY A 245 -14.68 1.54 16.26
CA GLY A 245 -14.45 2.93 15.88
C GLY A 245 -13.29 3.52 16.68
N PHE A 246 -12.92 4.76 16.40
CA PHE A 246 -11.85 5.45 17.12
C PHE A 246 -12.35 6.03 18.44
N ASN A 247 -11.62 5.74 19.52
CA ASN A 247 -11.85 6.30 20.82
C ASN A 247 -10.51 6.76 21.43
N LEU A 248 -10.42 8.03 21.78
CA LEU A 248 -9.21 8.63 22.35
C LEU A 248 -8.79 7.99 23.68
N GLN A 249 -9.76 7.51 24.47
CA GLN A 249 -9.48 6.79 25.71
C GLN A 249 -8.68 5.51 25.45
N HIS A 250 -8.96 4.81 24.36
CA HIS A 250 -8.20 3.60 24.00
C HIS A 250 -6.71 3.88 23.72
N VAL A 251 -6.37 5.11 23.27
CA VAL A 251 -4.97 5.52 23.13
C VAL A 251 -4.31 5.66 24.50
N SER A 252 -5.01 6.30 25.43
CA SER A 252 -4.54 6.47 26.84
C SER A 252 -4.45 5.13 27.57
N ASP A 253 -5.33 4.20 27.26
CA ASP A 253 -5.36 2.83 27.83
C ASP A 253 -4.27 1.92 27.24
N GLY A 254 -3.47 2.41 26.26
CA GLY A 254 -2.39 1.64 25.63
C GLY A 254 -2.86 0.58 24.65
N LEU A 255 -4.07 0.71 24.08
CA LEU A 255 -4.63 -0.21 23.09
C LEU A 255 -4.19 0.10 21.65
N TYR A 256 -3.34 1.13 21.47
CA TYR A 256 -2.73 1.49 20.20
C TYR A 256 -1.21 1.55 20.31
N GLY A 257 -0.53 1.19 19.22
CA GLY A 257 0.91 1.05 19.20
C GLY A 257 1.67 2.31 18.76
N ARG A 258 3.00 2.25 18.95
CA ARG A 258 3.96 3.28 18.52
C ARG A 258 5.35 2.68 18.27
N HIS A 259 5.39 1.40 17.87
CA HIS A 259 6.65 0.68 17.77
C HIS A 259 6.90 0.16 16.36
N LEU A 260 8.18 0.00 16.02
CA LEU A 260 8.64 -0.83 14.92
C LEU A 260 9.30 -2.08 15.48
N HIS A 261 9.05 -3.22 14.85
CA HIS A 261 9.61 -4.51 15.25
C HIS A 261 10.53 -5.02 14.15
N VAL A 262 11.81 -5.13 14.45
CA VAL A 262 12.86 -5.54 13.53
C VAL A 262 13.15 -7.01 13.72
N TYR A 263 12.98 -7.78 12.65
CA TYR A 263 13.22 -9.23 12.61
C TYR A 263 14.40 -9.59 11.74
N SER A 264 15.09 -10.68 12.09
CA SER A 264 15.99 -11.33 11.15
C SER A 264 15.20 -11.98 10.01
N TRP A 265 15.66 -11.78 8.79
CA TRP A 265 15.07 -12.37 7.60
C TRP A 265 15.99 -13.41 6.99
N PRO A 266 15.51 -14.62 6.63
CA PRO A 266 14.12 -15.11 6.77
C PRO A 266 13.77 -15.82 8.09
N GLU A 267 14.62 -15.78 9.09
CA GLU A 267 14.57 -16.64 10.29
C GLU A 267 13.40 -16.36 11.24
N GLY A 268 12.74 -15.19 11.16
CA GLY A 268 11.58 -14.85 11.97
C GLY A 268 11.89 -14.59 13.45
N GLU A 269 13.10 -14.16 13.77
CA GLU A 269 13.51 -13.84 15.14
C GLU A 269 13.46 -12.33 15.38
N LEU A 270 12.66 -11.87 16.34
CA LEU A 270 12.62 -10.47 16.75
C LEU A 270 13.96 -10.07 17.35
N LYS A 271 14.64 -9.11 16.73
CA LYS A 271 15.98 -8.63 17.09
C LYS A 271 15.93 -7.32 17.85
N GLN A 272 14.99 -6.44 17.51
CA GLN A 272 14.89 -5.11 18.08
C GLN A 272 13.45 -4.63 18.07
N THR A 273 13.02 -3.94 19.12
CA THR A 273 11.79 -3.16 19.17
C THR A 273 12.18 -1.70 19.32
N ILE A 274 11.75 -0.86 18.40
CA ILE A 274 12.04 0.58 18.38
C ILE A 274 10.78 1.30 18.86
N ASP A 275 10.87 2.01 19.98
CA ASP A 275 9.80 2.91 20.45
C ASP A 275 9.96 4.27 19.74
N LEU A 276 8.98 4.62 18.91
CA LEU A 276 8.97 5.89 18.18
C LEU A 276 8.55 7.08 19.06
N GLY A 277 8.13 6.80 20.30
CA GLY A 277 7.69 7.82 21.25
C GLY A 277 6.39 8.55 20.82
N PRO A 278 6.16 9.75 21.34
CA PRO A 278 4.93 10.51 21.05
C PRO A 278 4.84 10.99 19.59
N ASN A 279 5.96 11.04 18.88
CA ASN A 279 6.01 11.43 17.48
C ASN A 279 5.67 10.28 16.51
N GLY A 280 5.51 9.07 17.00
CA GLY A 280 5.27 7.87 16.21
C GLY A 280 3.98 7.13 16.56
N LEU A 281 2.91 7.83 16.98
CA LEU A 281 1.65 7.20 17.35
C LEU A 281 0.91 6.64 16.13
N LEU A 282 0.47 5.38 16.23
CA LEU A 282 -0.21 4.62 15.19
C LEU A 282 0.63 4.54 13.90
N PRO A 283 1.81 3.90 13.93
CA PRO A 283 2.57 3.63 12.73
C PRO A 283 1.82 2.59 11.88
N LEU A 284 1.43 2.99 10.67
CA LEU A 284 0.63 2.19 9.74
C LEU A 284 1.53 1.63 8.63
N GLU A 285 1.41 2.14 7.42
CA GLU A 285 2.18 1.67 6.26
C GLU A 285 3.69 1.87 6.47
N ILE A 286 4.47 0.88 6.03
CA ILE A 286 5.94 0.90 6.08
C ILE A 286 6.53 0.47 4.74
N ARG A 287 7.58 1.14 4.26
CA ARG A 287 8.25 0.82 3.01
C ARG A 287 9.74 1.11 3.10
N PHE A 288 10.56 0.16 2.65
CA PHE A 288 11.94 0.44 2.27
C PHE A 288 11.97 1.22 0.95
N LEU A 289 13.06 1.91 0.65
CA LEU A 289 13.32 2.41 -0.69
C LEU A 289 13.38 1.24 -1.68
N HIS A 290 13.05 1.50 -2.94
CA HIS A 290 13.01 0.46 -3.97
C HIS A 290 14.41 0.01 -4.40
N ASP A 291 15.42 0.88 -4.31
CA ASP A 291 16.81 0.46 -4.45
C ASP A 291 17.19 -0.50 -3.32
N PRO A 292 17.34 -1.81 -3.59
CA PRO A 292 17.57 -2.81 -2.55
C PRO A 292 18.93 -2.69 -1.86
N THR A 293 19.80 -1.80 -2.33
CA THR A 293 21.09 -1.51 -1.69
C THR A 293 20.96 -0.50 -0.57
N LYS A 294 19.84 0.25 -0.51
CA LYS A 294 19.59 1.27 0.51
C LYS A 294 19.07 0.63 1.80
N ASP A 295 19.68 1.00 2.90
CA ASP A 295 19.33 0.55 4.25
C ASP A 295 18.43 1.56 4.98
N THR A 296 17.47 2.10 4.29
CA THR A 296 16.53 3.11 4.80
C THR A 296 15.15 2.95 4.19
N GLY A 297 14.15 3.49 4.88
CA GLY A 297 12.77 3.55 4.43
C GLY A 297 11.96 4.50 5.29
N PHE A 298 10.65 4.46 5.12
CA PHE A 298 9.72 5.35 5.80
C PHE A 298 8.56 4.58 6.42
N VAL A 299 7.95 5.18 7.44
CA VAL A 299 6.69 4.73 8.05
C VAL A 299 5.80 5.94 8.29
N GLY A 300 4.51 5.81 7.93
CA GLY A 300 3.49 6.79 8.21
C GLY A 300 2.90 6.60 9.61
N CYS A 301 2.98 7.62 10.47
CA CYS A 301 2.44 7.59 11.83
C CYS A 301 1.15 8.41 11.87
N ALA A 302 0.01 7.72 11.84
CA ALA A 302 -1.29 8.32 11.57
C ALA A 302 -1.69 9.40 12.59
N LEU A 303 -1.73 9.07 13.86
CA LEU A 303 -2.25 9.99 14.88
C LEU A 303 -1.29 11.16 15.17
N SER A 304 0.01 10.91 15.15
CA SER A 304 1.01 11.97 15.29
C SER A 304 1.25 12.76 13.98
N SER A 305 0.70 12.29 12.86
CA SER A 305 0.80 12.93 11.54
C SER A 305 2.24 13.20 11.09
N ASN A 306 3.13 12.26 11.38
CA ASN A 306 4.53 12.30 11.02
C ASN A 306 4.88 11.19 10.03
N MET A 307 5.75 11.49 9.06
CA MET A 307 6.50 10.49 8.33
C MET A 307 7.84 10.31 9.03
N VAL A 308 8.09 9.12 9.53
CA VAL A 308 9.31 8.75 10.23
C VAL A 308 10.20 7.97 9.28
N ARG A 309 11.45 8.40 9.12
CA ARG A 309 12.48 7.64 8.42
C ARG A 309 13.12 6.65 9.39
N PHE A 310 13.24 5.40 9.00
CA PHE A 310 14.07 4.40 9.68
C PHE A 310 15.31 4.10 8.84
N PHE A 311 16.41 3.78 9.50
CA PHE A 311 17.69 3.56 8.83
C PHE A 311 18.62 2.69 9.68
N LYS A 312 19.55 2.01 9.01
CA LYS A 312 20.56 1.19 9.68
C LYS A 312 21.73 2.04 10.14
N THR A 313 22.16 1.85 11.36
CA THR A 313 23.29 2.55 11.95
C THR A 313 24.60 1.80 11.70
N ALA A 314 25.74 2.44 11.95
CA ALA A 314 27.06 1.87 11.69
C ALA A 314 27.36 0.59 12.51
N ASP A 315 26.73 0.42 13.66
CA ASP A 315 26.84 -0.78 14.50
C ASP A 315 25.90 -1.93 14.05
N GLY A 316 25.10 -1.68 13.00
CA GLY A 316 24.18 -2.65 12.42
C GLY A 316 22.80 -2.71 13.05
N SER A 317 22.53 -1.90 14.08
CA SER A 317 21.18 -1.71 14.63
C SER A 317 20.32 -0.79 13.73
N TRP A 318 19.02 -0.71 14.01
CA TRP A 318 18.12 0.20 13.31
C TRP A 318 17.77 1.38 14.21
N SER A 319 17.65 2.56 13.62
CA SER A 319 17.28 3.80 14.27
C SER A 319 16.21 4.54 13.47
N HIS A 320 15.72 5.65 14.00
CA HIS A 320 14.68 6.43 13.37
C HIS A 320 14.85 7.93 13.63
N GLU A 321 14.21 8.74 12.78
CA GLU A 321 14.05 10.18 12.95
C GLU A 321 12.75 10.65 12.29
N VAL A 322 12.18 11.75 12.76
CA VAL A 322 11.04 12.39 12.08
C VAL A 322 11.55 13.12 10.84
N ALA A 323 11.16 12.65 9.66
CA ALA A 323 11.58 13.23 8.38
C ALA A 323 10.62 14.32 7.89
N MET A 324 9.31 14.14 8.11
CA MET A 324 8.28 15.10 7.71
C MET A 324 7.20 15.16 8.79
N SER A 325 6.65 16.36 9.02
CA SER A 325 5.55 16.58 9.95
C SER A 325 4.41 17.34 9.30
N VAL A 326 3.20 16.92 9.56
CA VAL A 326 2.00 17.65 9.19
C VAL A 326 1.52 18.42 10.43
N LYS A 327 1.56 19.77 10.36
CA LYS A 327 1.10 20.61 11.47
C LYS A 327 -0.39 20.34 11.73
N PRO A 328 -0.83 20.05 12.95
CA PRO A 328 -2.24 20.00 13.29
C PRO A 328 -2.93 21.34 12.98
N VAL A 329 -4.18 21.27 12.56
CA VAL A 329 -4.98 22.46 12.25
C VAL A 329 -5.87 22.78 13.44
N LYS A 330 -5.84 24.02 13.94
CA LYS A 330 -6.82 24.51 14.91
C LYS A 330 -8.19 24.52 14.27
N VAL A 331 -9.20 23.98 14.93
CA VAL A 331 -10.55 23.83 14.38
C VAL A 331 -11.63 24.19 15.40
N GLN A 332 -12.77 24.64 14.89
CA GLN A 332 -14.01 24.84 15.63
C GLN A 332 -15.04 23.80 15.16
N ASN A 333 -15.99 23.49 16.05
CA ASN A 333 -17.06 22.52 15.79
C ASN A 333 -16.59 21.09 15.54
N TRP A 334 -15.48 20.68 16.13
CA TRP A 334 -14.96 19.32 16.12
C TRP A 334 -14.73 18.84 17.55
N ILE A 335 -14.48 17.52 17.73
CA ILE A 335 -14.34 16.90 19.07
C ILE A 335 -13.11 17.40 19.85
N LEU A 336 -12.05 17.81 19.15
CA LEU A 336 -10.83 18.35 19.73
C LEU A 336 -10.55 19.76 19.17
N PRO A 337 -9.82 20.61 19.89
CA PRO A 337 -9.46 21.94 19.41
C PRO A 337 -8.43 21.94 18.28
N GLU A 338 -7.71 20.83 18.11
CA GLU A 338 -6.71 20.64 17.04
C GLU A 338 -6.96 19.32 16.32
N MET A 339 -6.91 19.35 14.99
CA MET A 339 -7.13 18.22 14.11
C MET A 339 -5.80 17.75 13.52
N PRO A 340 -5.38 16.50 13.77
CA PRO A 340 -4.23 15.91 13.09
C PRO A 340 -4.54 15.67 11.61
N GLY A 341 -3.51 15.55 10.75
CA GLY A 341 -3.68 15.15 9.35
C GLY A 341 -4.27 13.75 9.22
N LEU A 342 -3.87 12.86 10.08
CA LEU A 342 -4.10 11.41 10.07
C LEU A 342 -3.57 10.79 8.77
N ILE A 343 -2.26 10.53 8.74
CA ILE A 343 -1.60 9.87 7.61
C ILE A 343 -2.03 8.39 7.58
N THR A 344 -2.74 7.98 6.53
CA THR A 344 -3.30 6.63 6.43
C THR A 344 -2.59 5.75 5.42
N ASP A 345 -2.05 6.32 4.35
CA ASP A 345 -1.30 5.58 3.33
C ASP A 345 -0.19 6.45 2.73
N PHE A 346 0.86 5.81 2.24
CA PHE A 346 1.90 6.47 1.47
C PHE A 346 2.55 5.51 0.46
N LEU A 347 3.08 6.07 -0.62
CA LEU A 347 3.85 5.36 -1.64
C LEU A 347 5.16 6.10 -1.94
N ILE A 348 6.14 5.34 -2.42
CA ILE A 348 7.41 5.87 -2.94
C ILE A 348 7.42 5.61 -4.45
N SER A 349 7.87 6.57 -5.26
CA SER A 349 8.09 6.35 -6.69
C SER A 349 9.18 5.30 -6.92
N LEU A 350 9.08 4.54 -8.02
CA LEU A 350 10.01 3.44 -8.30
C LEU A 350 11.47 3.89 -8.49
N ASP A 351 11.70 5.16 -8.77
CA ASP A 351 13.02 5.79 -8.85
C ASP A 351 13.52 6.39 -7.53
N ASP A 352 12.78 6.17 -6.43
CA ASP A 352 13.06 6.67 -5.08
C ASP A 352 13.21 8.21 -4.99
N ARG A 353 12.65 8.97 -5.96
CA ARG A 353 12.74 10.44 -5.96
C ARG A 353 11.61 11.13 -5.22
N PHE A 354 10.42 10.53 -5.21
CA PHE A 354 9.24 11.13 -4.61
C PHE A 354 8.54 10.17 -3.65
N LEU A 355 8.02 10.75 -2.58
CA LEU A 355 7.12 10.10 -1.63
C LEU A 355 5.79 10.84 -1.65
N TYR A 356 4.69 10.09 -1.71
CA TYR A 356 3.32 10.59 -1.69
C TYR A 356 2.63 10.07 -0.46
N PHE A 357 1.90 10.92 0.25
CA PHE A 357 1.04 10.47 1.34
C PHE A 357 -0.26 11.26 1.43
N VAL A 358 -1.24 10.67 2.10
CA VAL A 358 -2.56 11.25 2.29
C VAL A 358 -2.78 11.66 3.74
N ASN A 359 -3.49 12.77 3.93
CA ASN A 359 -3.97 13.24 5.23
C ASN A 359 -5.49 13.09 5.26
N TRP A 360 -5.97 11.99 5.83
CA TRP A 360 -7.38 11.60 5.74
C TRP A 360 -8.34 12.61 6.35
N LEU A 361 -8.01 13.20 7.52
CA LEU A 361 -8.86 14.20 8.17
C LEU A 361 -8.74 15.58 7.53
N HIS A 362 -7.52 15.99 7.12
CA HIS A 362 -7.33 17.27 6.45
C HIS A 362 -7.93 17.27 5.04
N GLY A 363 -7.79 16.17 4.29
CA GLY A 363 -8.34 16.03 2.94
C GLY A 363 -7.34 16.36 1.82
N ASP A 364 -6.05 16.38 2.11
CA ASP A 364 -5.00 16.67 1.14
C ASP A 364 -4.07 15.48 0.89
N ILE A 365 -3.46 15.51 -0.29
CA ILE A 365 -2.39 14.61 -0.72
C ILE A 365 -1.14 15.44 -0.86
N ARG A 366 -0.02 14.94 -0.37
CA ARG A 366 1.28 15.60 -0.47
C ARG A 366 2.28 14.77 -1.24
N GLN A 367 3.09 15.47 -2.03
CA GLN A 367 4.25 14.94 -2.74
C GLN A 367 5.50 15.57 -2.14
N TYR A 368 6.43 14.75 -1.70
CA TYR A 368 7.75 15.20 -1.22
C TYR A 368 8.85 14.68 -2.12
N ASN A 369 9.82 15.52 -2.45
CA ASN A 369 11.09 15.09 -3.02
C ASN A 369 11.94 14.48 -1.90
N ILE A 370 12.35 13.22 -2.07
CA ILE A 370 13.14 12.42 -1.11
C ILE A 370 14.48 11.95 -1.68
N VAL A 371 14.99 12.62 -2.71
CA VAL A 371 16.35 12.34 -3.25
C VAL A 371 17.39 12.37 -2.14
N ASP A 372 17.26 13.32 -1.22
CA ASP A 372 17.88 13.24 0.11
C ASP A 372 16.84 12.80 1.13
N PRO A 373 16.84 11.53 1.57
CA PRO A 373 15.84 11.02 2.49
C PRO A 373 15.98 11.60 3.91
N THR A 374 17.07 12.29 4.22
CA THR A 374 17.29 12.97 5.51
C THR A 374 16.72 14.37 5.55
N SER A 375 16.41 14.95 4.39
CA SER A 375 15.89 16.32 4.24
C SER A 375 14.82 16.40 3.14
N PRO A 376 13.67 15.72 3.28
CA PRO A 376 12.59 15.75 2.31
C PRO A 376 12.04 17.17 2.08
N VAL A 377 11.73 17.50 0.83
CA VAL A 377 11.21 18.83 0.45
C VAL A 377 9.82 18.69 -0.16
N LEU A 378 8.84 19.45 0.35
CA LEU A 378 7.48 19.48 -0.21
C LEU A 378 7.54 19.97 -1.66
N ALA A 379 7.08 19.11 -2.58
CA ALA A 379 7.10 19.36 -4.02
C ALA A 379 5.70 19.57 -4.63
N GLY A 380 4.64 19.12 -3.96
CA GLY A 380 3.27 19.27 -4.43
C GLY A 380 2.26 18.99 -3.34
N GLN A 381 1.08 19.58 -3.49
CA GLN A 381 -0.07 19.37 -2.61
C GLN A 381 -1.35 19.57 -3.40
N VAL A 382 -2.37 18.73 -3.14
CA VAL A 382 -3.70 18.90 -3.72
C VAL A 382 -4.76 18.50 -2.70
N TRP A 383 -5.84 19.28 -2.66
CA TRP A 383 -6.99 19.01 -1.79
C TRP A 383 -8.07 18.26 -2.55
N VAL A 384 -8.56 17.17 -1.96
CA VAL A 384 -9.54 16.27 -2.59
C VAL A 384 -10.74 15.96 -1.69
N GLY A 385 -10.83 16.62 -0.52
CA GLY A 385 -11.90 16.41 0.46
C GLY A 385 -11.54 17.02 1.81
N GLY A 386 -11.86 16.29 2.89
CA GLY A 386 -11.49 16.62 4.27
C GLY A 386 -12.63 17.17 5.12
N LEU A 387 -12.41 17.20 6.43
CA LEU A 387 -13.43 17.60 7.40
C LEU A 387 -13.71 19.11 7.43
N PHE A 388 -12.75 19.94 7.03
CA PHE A 388 -12.94 21.41 7.01
C PHE A 388 -12.97 22.00 5.59
N GLN A 389 -13.52 21.23 4.63
CA GLN A 389 -13.84 21.75 3.29
C GLN A 389 -15.07 22.68 3.34
N LYS A 390 -15.19 23.56 2.36
CA LYS A 390 -16.38 24.46 2.22
C LYS A 390 -17.68 23.65 2.27
N GLY A 391 -18.60 24.14 3.12
CA GLY A 391 -19.89 23.53 3.32
C GLY A 391 -19.94 22.42 4.39
N SER A 392 -18.83 22.13 5.07
CA SER A 392 -18.84 21.31 6.28
C SER A 392 -19.16 22.15 7.53
N SER A 393 -19.49 21.49 8.65
CA SER A 393 -19.69 22.18 9.94
C SER A 393 -18.37 22.59 10.62
N VAL A 394 -17.28 21.90 10.30
CA VAL A 394 -15.96 22.15 10.86
C VAL A 394 -15.30 23.33 10.15
N VAL A 395 -14.72 24.23 10.93
CA VAL A 395 -14.06 25.43 10.42
C VAL A 395 -12.63 25.47 10.96
N ALA A 396 -11.66 25.67 10.09
CA ALA A 396 -10.25 25.84 10.47
C ALA A 396 -9.99 27.28 10.95
N GLU A 397 -9.01 27.44 11.84
CA GLU A 397 -8.62 28.71 12.44
C GLU A 397 -7.12 28.98 12.21
N ASN A 398 -6.81 30.18 11.74
CA ASN A 398 -5.45 30.69 11.61
C ASN A 398 -4.92 31.18 12.99
N ASP A 399 -3.61 31.35 13.10
CA ASP A 399 -2.98 31.85 14.34
C ASP A 399 -3.42 33.27 14.72
N ASP A 400 -3.95 34.07 13.79
CA ASP A 400 -4.52 35.40 14.03
C ASP A 400 -6.02 35.38 14.45
N GLY A 401 -6.61 34.18 14.59
CA GLY A 401 -8.02 33.98 14.96
C GLY A 401 -8.99 34.09 13.77
N THR A 402 -8.54 34.36 12.56
CA THR A 402 -9.40 34.31 11.39
C THR A 402 -9.72 32.86 11.01
N THR A 403 -10.92 32.63 10.50
CA THR A 403 -11.37 31.29 10.13
C THR A 403 -11.37 31.09 8.63
N TYR A 404 -11.18 29.82 8.20
CA TYR A 404 -11.21 29.45 6.79
C TYR A 404 -11.75 28.04 6.60
N GLN A 405 -12.17 27.76 5.39
CA GLN A 405 -12.47 26.40 4.90
C GLN A 405 -11.81 26.20 3.54
N VAL A 406 -11.35 24.98 3.26
CA VAL A 406 -10.69 24.67 2.00
C VAL A 406 -11.72 24.56 0.88
N ASP A 407 -11.42 25.19 -0.25
CA ASP A 407 -12.21 25.09 -1.48
C ASP A 407 -11.76 23.88 -2.28
N VAL A 408 -12.55 22.80 -2.23
CA VAL A 408 -12.28 21.57 -2.96
C VAL A 408 -13.06 21.60 -4.28
N PRO A 409 -12.40 21.40 -5.43
CA PRO A 409 -13.09 21.47 -6.71
C PRO A 409 -14.06 20.31 -6.90
N GLN A 410 -15.08 20.54 -7.72
CA GLN A 410 -15.94 19.45 -8.21
C GLN A 410 -15.26 18.75 -9.39
N VAL A 411 -15.48 17.44 -9.51
CA VAL A 411 -15.01 16.61 -10.64
C VAL A 411 -16.21 16.03 -11.37
N LYS A 412 -16.32 16.30 -12.65
CA LYS A 412 -17.47 15.90 -13.50
C LYS A 412 -18.85 16.27 -12.90
N GLY A 413 -18.91 17.38 -12.16
CA GLY A 413 -20.12 17.86 -11.48
C GLY A 413 -20.39 17.24 -10.11
N HIS A 414 -19.56 16.31 -9.65
CA HIS A 414 -19.68 15.70 -8.33
C HIS A 414 -18.89 16.50 -7.29
N ARG A 415 -19.53 16.83 -6.17
CA ARG A 415 -18.84 17.32 -4.98
C ARG A 415 -18.02 16.18 -4.38
N LEU A 416 -16.76 16.43 -4.07
CA LEU A 416 -15.90 15.45 -3.39
C LEU A 416 -16.26 15.39 -1.91
N ILE A 417 -16.40 14.19 -1.39
CA ILE A 417 -16.76 13.89 0.02
C ILE A 417 -15.71 12.98 0.64
N GLY A 418 -15.62 12.96 1.97
CA GLY A 418 -14.63 12.15 2.68
C GLY A 418 -13.22 12.73 2.60
N GLY A 419 -12.25 11.95 3.03
CA GLY A 419 -10.81 12.25 2.92
C GLY A 419 -10.09 11.21 2.08
N PRO A 420 -8.97 11.55 1.41
CA PRO A 420 -8.16 10.58 0.67
C PRO A 420 -7.63 9.51 1.62
N GLN A 421 -7.73 8.25 1.24
CA GLN A 421 -7.34 7.18 2.15
C GLN A 421 -6.32 6.24 1.53
N MET A 422 -6.62 5.49 0.47
CA MET A 422 -5.64 4.67 -0.25
C MET A 422 -5.20 5.34 -1.54
N ILE A 423 -3.94 5.16 -1.88
CA ILE A 423 -3.36 5.66 -3.11
C ILE A 423 -2.67 4.54 -3.89
N GLN A 424 -2.65 4.65 -5.21
CA GLN A 424 -1.94 3.75 -6.11
C GLN A 424 -1.26 4.53 -7.23
N LEU A 425 0.06 4.37 -7.35
CA LEU A 425 0.88 5.09 -8.32
C LEU A 425 1.06 4.28 -9.60
N SER A 426 0.91 4.91 -10.77
CA SER A 426 1.27 4.28 -12.05
C SER A 426 2.76 3.96 -12.13
N LEU A 427 3.13 2.94 -12.94
CA LEU A 427 4.53 2.51 -13.06
C LEU A 427 5.46 3.65 -13.48
N ASP A 428 5.00 4.53 -14.38
CA ASP A 428 5.76 5.71 -14.85
C ASP A 428 5.75 6.89 -13.87
N GLY A 429 5.05 6.76 -12.74
CA GLY A 429 4.95 7.77 -11.67
C GLY A 429 4.07 8.97 -12.01
N LYS A 430 3.38 8.98 -13.17
CA LYS A 430 2.69 10.20 -13.68
C LYS A 430 1.22 10.31 -13.27
N ARG A 431 0.64 9.26 -12.70
CA ARG A 431 -0.76 9.21 -12.27
C ARG A 431 -0.84 8.55 -10.90
N LEU A 432 -1.58 9.19 -10.00
CA LEU A 432 -1.90 8.66 -8.69
C LEU A 432 -3.42 8.49 -8.60
N TYR A 433 -3.88 7.27 -8.35
CA TYR A 433 -5.28 6.98 -8.13
C TYR A 433 -5.57 7.01 -6.63
N VAL A 434 -6.75 7.47 -6.25
CA VAL A 434 -7.09 7.77 -4.85
C VAL A 434 -8.52 7.32 -4.57
N THR A 435 -8.71 6.53 -3.52
CA THR A 435 -10.01 6.17 -2.92
C THR A 435 -10.19 6.90 -1.58
N ASN A 436 -11.39 6.79 -0.96
CA ASN A 436 -11.71 7.60 0.21
C ASN A 436 -12.40 6.85 1.36
N SER A 437 -12.31 5.52 1.40
CA SER A 437 -12.77 4.71 2.53
C SER A 437 -11.59 4.16 3.33
N LEU A 438 -11.56 4.41 4.62
CA LEU A 438 -10.56 3.88 5.55
C LEU A 438 -10.96 2.50 6.10
N PHE A 439 -12.06 2.47 6.80
CA PHE A 439 -12.63 1.31 7.47
C PHE A 439 -14.07 1.65 7.84
N SER A 440 -15.02 0.82 7.50
CA SER A 440 -16.45 1.16 7.56
C SER A 440 -16.93 1.78 8.88
N LYS A 441 -16.39 1.33 10.02
CA LYS A 441 -16.70 1.88 11.34
C LYS A 441 -16.16 3.29 11.54
N TRP A 442 -14.93 3.55 11.05
CA TRP A 442 -14.31 4.87 11.13
C TRP A 442 -14.91 5.83 10.10
N ASP A 443 -15.20 5.34 8.89
CA ASP A 443 -15.90 6.11 7.87
C ASP A 443 -17.26 6.60 8.38
N LYS A 444 -18.02 5.71 9.02
CA LYS A 444 -19.31 6.08 9.63
C LYS A 444 -19.17 7.12 10.73
N GLN A 445 -18.08 7.10 11.49
CA GLN A 445 -17.83 8.03 12.59
C GLN A 445 -17.40 9.41 12.09
N PHE A 446 -16.48 9.47 11.10
CA PHE A 446 -15.86 10.72 10.66
C PHE A 446 -16.49 11.27 9.37
N TYR A 447 -16.95 10.42 8.50
CA TYR A 447 -17.51 10.76 7.18
C TYR A 447 -18.80 9.99 6.90
N PRO A 448 -19.86 10.15 7.69
CA PRO A 448 -21.12 9.41 7.53
C PRO A 448 -21.70 9.57 6.11
N GLU A 449 -21.46 10.71 5.46
CA GLU A 449 -21.90 10.98 4.09
C GLU A 449 -21.27 9.99 3.07
N VAL A 450 -20.03 9.53 3.28
CA VAL A 450 -19.38 8.52 2.43
C VAL A 450 -20.09 7.17 2.54
N VAL A 451 -20.50 6.80 3.75
CA VAL A 451 -21.25 5.56 3.98
C VAL A 451 -22.65 5.61 3.36
N GLU A 452 -23.31 6.78 3.39
CA GLU A 452 -24.64 6.96 2.82
C GLU A 452 -24.65 7.06 1.31
N LYS A 453 -23.67 7.77 0.72
CA LYS A 453 -23.62 8.10 -0.71
C LYS A 453 -22.68 7.24 -1.52
N GLY A 454 -21.79 6.52 -0.88
CA GLY A 454 -20.74 5.72 -1.50
C GLY A 454 -19.42 6.48 -1.67
N SER A 455 -18.38 5.70 -1.85
CA SER A 455 -17.05 6.19 -2.17
C SER A 455 -16.91 6.68 -3.60
N HIS A 456 -15.78 7.33 -3.88
CA HIS A 456 -15.36 7.63 -5.24
C HIS A 456 -13.87 7.29 -5.43
N MET A 457 -13.44 7.17 -6.68
CA MET A 457 -12.03 7.10 -7.03
C MET A 457 -11.66 8.25 -7.96
N LEU A 458 -10.56 8.93 -7.65
CA LEU A 458 -9.99 10.03 -8.41
C LEU A 458 -8.69 9.61 -9.09
N GLN A 459 -8.30 10.34 -10.14
CA GLN A 459 -6.95 10.32 -10.68
C GLN A 459 -6.32 11.70 -10.47
N ILE A 460 -5.11 11.69 -9.95
CA ILE A 460 -4.26 12.86 -9.76
C ILE A 460 -3.13 12.79 -10.78
N ASP A 461 -2.99 13.82 -11.59
CA ASP A 461 -1.86 13.97 -12.50
C ASP A 461 -0.63 14.44 -11.71
N VAL A 462 0.49 13.78 -11.91
CA VAL A 462 1.73 13.98 -11.17
C VAL A 462 2.80 14.55 -12.08
N ASN A 463 3.37 15.68 -11.68
CA ASN A 463 4.59 16.20 -12.32
C ASN A 463 5.82 15.56 -11.66
N ILE A 464 6.46 14.64 -12.40
CA ILE A 464 7.64 13.88 -11.95
C ILE A 464 8.96 14.64 -12.21
N GLU A 465 8.93 15.76 -12.93
CA GLU A 465 10.15 16.53 -13.24
C GLU A 465 10.43 17.57 -12.16
N ASN A 466 9.45 18.41 -11.88
CA ASN A 466 9.58 19.54 -10.98
C ASN A 466 8.74 19.45 -9.69
N GLY A 467 7.96 18.37 -9.56
CA GLY A 467 6.93 18.25 -8.54
C GLY A 467 5.64 18.99 -8.93
N GLY A 468 4.56 18.65 -8.26
CA GLY A 468 3.22 19.21 -8.47
C GLY A 468 2.18 18.11 -8.65
N LEU A 469 0.99 18.35 -8.10
CA LEU A 469 -0.18 17.47 -8.15
C LEU A 469 -1.38 18.26 -8.66
N SER A 470 -2.17 17.67 -9.55
CA SER A 470 -3.43 18.25 -10.01
C SER A 470 -4.49 17.18 -10.23
N ILE A 471 -5.74 17.48 -9.88
CA ILE A 471 -6.85 16.54 -10.10
C ILE A 471 -7.13 16.45 -11.61
N ASN A 472 -7.22 15.21 -12.13
CA ASN A 472 -7.69 15.00 -13.49
C ASN A 472 -9.21 15.25 -13.57
N PRO A 473 -9.67 16.29 -14.27
CA PRO A 473 -11.10 16.65 -14.30
C PRO A 473 -11.95 15.64 -15.09
N ASN A 474 -11.33 14.75 -15.86
CA ASN A 474 -12.01 13.79 -16.72
C ASN A 474 -12.14 12.39 -16.10
N PHE A 475 -11.58 12.18 -14.90
CA PHE A 475 -11.63 10.89 -14.22
C PHE A 475 -12.38 10.99 -12.89
N TYR A 476 -13.45 10.25 -12.78
CA TYR A 476 -14.25 10.09 -11.55
C TYR A 476 -14.99 8.77 -11.63
N VAL A 477 -14.73 7.86 -10.71
CA VAL A 477 -15.52 6.62 -10.56
C VAL A 477 -16.47 6.81 -9.38
N ASP A 478 -17.74 6.61 -9.63
CA ASP A 478 -18.82 6.77 -8.65
C ASP A 478 -19.26 5.40 -8.09
N PHE A 479 -18.79 5.04 -6.92
CA PHE A 479 -19.23 3.83 -6.22
C PHE A 479 -20.59 4.04 -5.49
N GLY A 480 -21.10 5.27 -5.48
CA GLY A 480 -22.45 5.56 -5.05
C GLY A 480 -23.51 5.10 -6.05
N ALA A 481 -23.15 5.02 -7.33
CA ALA A 481 -24.01 4.60 -8.44
C ALA A 481 -23.99 3.08 -8.70
N GLU A 482 -23.45 2.28 -7.79
CA GLU A 482 -23.42 0.83 -7.95
C GLU A 482 -24.84 0.21 -7.99
N PRO A 483 -25.06 -0.83 -8.82
CA PRO A 483 -26.39 -1.41 -9.03
C PRO A 483 -27.10 -1.89 -7.76
N ASP A 484 -26.31 -2.39 -6.78
CA ASP A 484 -26.82 -2.84 -5.48
C ASP A 484 -26.88 -1.72 -4.42
N GLY A 485 -26.61 -0.49 -4.83
CA GLY A 485 -26.57 0.73 -4.03
C GLY A 485 -25.15 1.11 -3.60
N PRO A 486 -25.01 2.23 -2.88
CA PRO A 486 -23.72 2.78 -2.49
C PRO A 486 -22.83 1.76 -1.77
N CYS A 487 -21.55 1.69 -2.18
CA CYS A 487 -20.52 0.92 -1.49
C CYS A 487 -19.28 1.80 -1.19
N LEU A 488 -18.46 1.30 -0.28
CA LEU A 488 -17.17 1.89 0.06
C LEU A 488 -16.09 1.33 -0.88
N ALA A 489 -15.05 2.11 -1.17
CA ALA A 489 -13.91 1.70 -1.99
C ALA A 489 -12.61 1.95 -1.23
N HIS A 490 -11.80 0.90 -1.08
CA HIS A 490 -10.59 0.93 -0.26
C HIS A 490 -9.34 0.77 -1.14
N GLU A 491 -8.68 -0.37 -1.15
CA GLU A 491 -7.40 -0.55 -1.80
C GLU A 491 -7.49 -0.82 -3.31
N MET A 492 -6.42 -0.51 -4.02
CA MET A 492 -6.31 -0.60 -5.47
C MET A 492 -5.07 -1.39 -5.91
N ARG A 493 -5.20 -2.24 -6.95
CA ARG A 493 -4.08 -2.97 -7.57
C ARG A 493 -4.21 -3.03 -9.09
N TYR A 494 -3.09 -3.02 -9.82
CA TYR A 494 -3.09 -3.22 -11.26
C TYR A 494 -3.00 -4.70 -11.62
N PRO A 495 -3.73 -5.17 -12.64
CA PRO A 495 -3.43 -6.46 -13.27
C PRO A 495 -1.95 -6.53 -13.71
N GLY A 496 -1.28 -7.63 -13.35
CA GLY A 496 0.15 -7.78 -13.63
C GLY A 496 1.08 -7.10 -12.62
N GLY A 497 0.52 -6.32 -11.67
CA GLY A 497 1.22 -5.73 -10.53
C GLY A 497 1.57 -4.26 -10.67
N ASP A 498 1.48 -3.59 -9.57
CA ASP A 498 1.72 -2.16 -9.38
C ASP A 498 3.19 -1.80 -9.11
N CYS A 499 4.02 -2.79 -8.80
CA CYS A 499 5.48 -2.70 -8.53
C CYS A 499 5.91 -1.78 -7.38
N THR A 500 5.13 -0.78 -6.97
CA THR A 500 5.41 0.06 -5.79
C THR A 500 5.31 -0.71 -4.48
N SER A 501 4.57 -1.83 -4.46
CA SER A 501 4.49 -2.78 -3.34
C SER A 501 5.35 -4.03 -3.54
N ASP A 502 6.12 -4.13 -4.64
CA ASP A 502 7.01 -5.25 -4.89
C ASP A 502 8.23 -5.20 -3.96
N ILE A 503 8.67 -6.37 -3.56
CA ILE A 503 9.96 -6.53 -2.89
C ILE A 503 11.04 -6.65 -3.98
N TRP A 504 12.03 -5.79 -3.92
CA TRP A 504 13.18 -5.76 -4.85
C TRP A 504 14.41 -6.41 -4.22
N ILE A 505 15.17 -7.22 -4.99
CA ILE A 505 16.32 -7.99 -4.51
C ILE A 505 17.57 -7.78 -5.36
#